data_701014413f6a42aba5ba9e773b9ea366
#
_entry.id   701014413f6a42aba5ba9e773b9ea366
#
_cell.length_a   1.000
_cell.length_b   1.000
_cell.length_c   1.000
_cell.angle_alpha   90.00
_cell.angle_beta   90.00
_cell.angle_gamma   90.00
#
_symmetry.space_group_name_H-M   'P 1'
#
loop_
_entity.id
_entity.type
_entity.pdbx_description
1 polymer ?
#
loop_
_entity_poly.entity_id
_entity_poly.type
_entity_poly.pdbx_seq_one_letter_code
_entity_poly.pdbx_strand_id
1 'polypeptide(L)'
;MKRLAAPILACCCALLTACPSPNSPSQSGGGSVSADPTASGLPQPKLPTLKLWLGAHELVTEIASTPREHEIGMMWRTNMAEMEGMIFIFDEPGRRSFWMRNTLVPLDIAYVAADGTLLEVHAAQPRNETPLPSESDRIQFVLETRQGWFQRNNVKPGMQIRTERGSLQETFFRRR
;
A
#
# COMPACT_ATOMS: atom_id res chain seq x y z
N MET A 1 -7.65 -29.64 66.72
CA MET A 1 -8.61 -29.58 67.83
C MET A 1 -9.88 -28.94 67.35
N LYS A 2 -10.97 -29.73 67.48
CA LYS A 2 -12.37 -29.37 67.77
C LYS A 2 -13.02 -28.33 66.84
N ARG A 3 -13.95 -28.75 66.05
CA ARG A 3 -15.39 -29.20 66.12
C ARG A 3 -16.29 -28.10 65.62
N LEU A 4 -17.04 -28.42 64.59
CA LEU A 4 -18.50 -28.72 64.49
C LEU A 4 -19.42 -27.56 64.81
N ALA A 5 -20.28 -27.18 63.83
CA ALA A 5 -21.69 -27.54 63.83
C ALA A 5 -22.44 -26.83 62.71
N ALA A 6 -23.15 -27.58 61.88
CA ALA A 6 -24.41 -27.17 61.25
C ALA A 6 -25.54 -27.38 62.32
N PRO A 7 -26.80 -26.98 62.15
CA PRO A 7 -27.66 -27.14 60.98
C PRO A 7 -28.85 -26.13 60.83
N ILE A 8 -29.76 -26.49 59.91
CA ILE A 8 -31.22 -26.34 59.87
C ILE A 8 -31.76 -25.22 58.93
N LEU A 9 -32.19 -25.63 57.77
CA LEU A 9 -33.50 -25.84 57.18
C LEU A 9 -34.61 -24.86 57.55
N ALA A 10 -35.07 -24.08 56.59
CA ALA A 10 -36.46 -23.70 56.44
C ALA A 10 -36.86 -23.45 54.98
N CYS A 11 -37.77 -24.27 54.55
CA CYS A 11 -38.48 -24.25 53.29
C CYS A 11 -39.54 -23.13 53.34
N CYS A 12 -39.67 -22.33 52.31
CA CYS A 12 -40.96 -21.69 51.99
C CYS A 12 -41.13 -21.47 50.48
N CYS A 13 -42.06 -22.21 49.96
CA CYS A 13 -42.60 -22.00 48.62
C CYS A 13 -43.35 -20.69 48.50
N ALA A 14 -43.17 -19.95 47.42
CA ALA A 14 -44.27 -19.14 46.85
C ALA A 14 -43.98 -18.72 45.39
N LEU A 15 -44.73 -19.30 44.51
CA LEU A 15 -45.52 -18.71 43.41
C LEU A 15 -44.77 -18.01 42.28
N LEU A 16 -44.85 -18.68 41.17
CA LEU A 16 -44.68 -18.24 39.78
C LEU A 16 -45.49 -17.01 39.45
N THR A 17 -44.80 -15.95 38.97
CA THR A 17 -45.43 -15.03 38.03
C THR A 17 -44.49 -14.86 36.84
N ALA A 18 -44.89 -15.43 35.73
CA ALA A 18 -44.27 -15.25 34.44
C ALA A 18 -44.53 -13.83 33.94
N CYS A 19 -43.51 -13.02 33.79
CA CYS A 19 -43.53 -11.81 32.96
C CYS A 19 -42.88 -12.13 31.61
N PRO A 20 -43.52 -11.77 30.48
CA PRO A 20 -42.91 -11.90 29.19
C PRO A 20 -41.81 -10.85 29.02
N SER A 21 -40.61 -11.31 28.69
CA SER A 21 -39.50 -10.46 28.27
C SER A 21 -39.82 -9.76 26.95
N PRO A 22 -39.56 -8.45 26.83
CA PRO A 22 -39.66 -7.79 25.55
C PRO A 22 -38.54 -8.29 24.63
N ASN A 23 -38.91 -8.64 23.40
CA ASN A 23 -38.01 -8.97 22.28
C ASN A 23 -36.92 -7.92 22.16
N SER A 24 -35.70 -8.31 22.45
CA SER A 24 -34.54 -7.58 22.01
C SER A 24 -34.38 -7.82 20.50
N PRO A 25 -34.28 -6.77 19.67
CA PRO A 25 -33.93 -6.96 18.28
C PRO A 25 -32.51 -7.54 18.21
N SER A 26 -32.39 -8.69 17.58
CA SER A 26 -31.12 -9.27 17.18
C SER A 26 -30.35 -8.22 16.40
N GLN A 27 -29.33 -7.63 17.00
CA GLN A 27 -28.32 -6.91 16.25
C GLN A 27 -27.62 -7.96 15.39
N SER A 28 -28.04 -8.03 14.13
CA SER A 28 -27.24 -8.65 13.07
C SER A 28 -25.89 -7.94 13.08
N GLY A 29 -24.89 -8.65 13.60
CA GLY A 29 -23.50 -8.22 13.51
C GLY A 29 -23.19 -7.99 12.03
N GLY A 30 -23.15 -6.71 11.63
CA GLY A 30 -22.61 -6.31 10.37
C GLY A 30 -21.11 -6.68 10.39
N GLY A 31 -20.78 -7.85 9.84
CA GLY A 31 -19.42 -8.15 9.49
C GLY A 31 -18.96 -7.04 8.55
N SER A 32 -18.02 -6.22 8.98
CA SER A 32 -17.33 -5.30 8.10
C SER A 32 -16.59 -6.16 7.09
N VAL A 33 -17.22 -6.40 5.96
CA VAL A 33 -16.54 -6.91 4.77
C VAL A 33 -15.55 -5.80 4.45
N SER A 34 -14.27 -6.02 4.69
CA SER A 34 -13.23 -5.13 4.18
C SER A 34 -13.34 -5.22 2.67
N ALA A 35 -14.01 -4.24 2.07
CA ALA A 35 -14.12 -4.17 0.62
C ALA A 35 -12.70 -4.14 0.06
N ASP A 36 -12.40 -5.06 -0.86
CA ASP A 36 -11.15 -5.08 -1.61
C ASP A 36 -10.96 -3.69 -2.24
N PRO A 37 -9.96 -2.90 -1.83
CA PRO A 37 -9.78 -1.55 -2.33
C PRO A 37 -9.52 -1.53 -3.84
N THR A 38 -9.11 -2.66 -4.41
CA THR A 38 -8.84 -2.79 -5.84
C THR A 38 -10.10 -3.08 -6.66
N ALA A 39 -11.20 -3.48 -6.01
CA ALA A 39 -12.47 -3.80 -6.66
C ALA A 39 -13.35 -2.58 -6.99
N SER A 40 -12.97 -1.38 -6.52
CA SER A 40 -13.81 -0.18 -6.64
C SER A 40 -14.05 0.28 -8.08
N GLY A 41 -13.18 -0.10 -9.03
CA GLY A 41 -13.23 0.41 -10.40
C GLY A 41 -12.86 1.90 -10.54
N LEU A 42 -12.40 2.53 -9.46
CA LEU A 42 -12.04 3.94 -9.40
C LEU A 42 -10.56 4.10 -9.00
N PRO A 43 -9.85 5.08 -9.58
CA PRO A 43 -8.49 5.39 -9.16
C PRO A 43 -8.48 5.94 -7.74
N GLN A 44 -7.38 5.72 -7.02
CA GLN A 44 -7.16 6.44 -5.77
C GLN A 44 -7.06 7.95 -6.00
N PRO A 45 -7.39 8.79 -5.00
CA PRO A 45 -7.16 10.23 -5.08
C PRO A 45 -5.70 10.54 -5.45
N LYS A 46 -5.46 11.72 -6.03
CA LYS A 46 -4.09 12.17 -6.25
C LYS A 46 -3.35 12.26 -4.91
N LEU A 47 -2.18 11.65 -4.87
CA LEU A 47 -1.31 11.65 -3.70
C LEU A 47 -0.45 12.93 -3.65
N PRO A 48 0.15 13.26 -2.49
CA PRO A 48 1.15 14.32 -2.41
C PRO A 48 2.27 14.09 -3.41
N THR A 49 2.79 15.16 -3.99
CA THR A 49 3.83 15.08 -5.03
C THR A 49 5.18 15.58 -4.55
N LEU A 50 6.22 15.11 -5.20
CA LEU A 50 7.60 15.52 -5.03
C LEU A 50 8.28 15.57 -6.40
N LYS A 51 9.21 16.50 -6.57
CA LYS A 51 10.05 16.52 -7.77
C LYS A 51 11.22 15.57 -7.62
N LEU A 52 11.41 14.73 -8.63
CA LEU A 52 12.55 13.84 -8.77
C LEU A 52 13.41 14.27 -9.96
N TRP A 53 14.72 14.11 -9.84
CA TRP A 53 15.68 14.29 -10.91
C TRP A 53 16.44 13.01 -11.19
N LEU A 54 16.49 12.66 -12.48
CA LEU A 54 17.28 11.56 -13.03
C LEU A 54 18.19 12.18 -14.11
N GLY A 55 19.44 12.49 -13.73
CA GLY A 55 20.31 13.32 -14.56
C GLY A 55 19.73 14.74 -14.71
N ALA A 56 19.47 15.16 -15.94
CA ALA A 56 18.90 16.47 -16.25
C ALA A 56 17.36 16.48 -16.32
N HIS A 57 16.72 15.31 -16.18
CA HIS A 57 15.28 15.16 -16.37
C HIS A 57 14.53 15.29 -15.03
N GLU A 58 13.47 16.10 -15.02
CA GLU A 58 12.58 16.30 -13.87
C GLU A 58 11.29 15.49 -14.07
N LEU A 59 10.83 14.85 -13.00
CA LEU A 59 9.51 14.21 -12.89
C LEU A 59 8.74 14.81 -11.71
N VAL A 60 7.47 15.09 -11.89
CA VAL A 60 6.53 15.37 -10.80
C VAL A 60 5.91 14.05 -10.38
N THR A 61 6.29 13.56 -9.21
CA THR A 61 6.05 12.17 -8.81
C THR A 61 5.13 12.12 -7.61
N GLU A 62 4.01 11.40 -7.72
CA GLU A 62 3.15 11.09 -6.57
C GLU A 62 3.86 10.13 -5.61
N ILE A 63 3.61 10.30 -4.31
CA ILE A 63 4.28 9.53 -3.24
C ILE A 63 3.29 8.49 -2.70
N ALA A 64 3.54 7.22 -2.96
CA ALA A 64 2.83 6.09 -2.36
C ALA A 64 3.67 5.56 -1.18
N SER A 65 3.17 5.68 0.04
CA SER A 65 3.90 5.35 1.27
C SER A 65 3.14 4.44 2.23
N THR A 66 1.86 4.21 2.00
CA THR A 66 1.04 3.33 2.81
C THR A 66 0.75 2.00 2.09
N PRO A 67 0.46 0.91 2.82
CA PRO A 67 0.10 -0.36 2.20
C PRO A 67 -1.06 -0.24 1.20
N ARG A 68 -2.07 0.57 1.52
CA ARG A 68 -3.20 0.81 0.62
C ARG A 68 -2.79 1.54 -0.67
N GLU A 69 -1.95 2.57 -0.54
CA GLU A 69 -1.45 3.32 -1.71
C GLU A 69 -0.58 2.43 -2.60
N HIS A 70 0.22 1.53 -1.99
CA HIS A 70 1.01 0.53 -2.71
C HIS A 70 0.13 -0.46 -3.47
N GLU A 71 -0.94 -0.96 -2.82
CA GLU A 71 -1.84 -1.93 -3.43
C GLU A 71 -2.60 -1.35 -4.63
N ILE A 72 -3.09 -0.11 -4.51
CA ILE A 72 -3.85 0.53 -5.57
C ILE A 72 -2.92 1.09 -6.67
N GLY A 73 -1.83 1.77 -6.30
CA GLY A 73 -0.88 2.34 -7.24
C GLY A 73 -1.55 3.14 -8.37
N MET A 74 -1.24 2.77 -9.60
CA MET A 74 -1.79 3.38 -10.84
C MET A 74 -3.09 2.73 -11.34
N MET A 75 -3.71 1.84 -10.56
CA MET A 75 -4.97 1.19 -10.96
C MET A 75 -6.04 2.23 -11.35
N TRP A 76 -6.81 1.91 -12.38
CA TRP A 76 -7.95 2.66 -12.91
C TRP A 76 -7.61 4.05 -13.47
N ARG A 77 -6.36 4.47 -13.45
CA ARG A 77 -5.94 5.71 -14.12
C ARG A 77 -5.91 5.49 -15.63
N THR A 78 -6.48 6.44 -16.35
CA THR A 78 -6.61 6.39 -17.82
C THR A 78 -5.51 7.17 -18.53
N ASN A 79 -4.74 7.96 -17.80
CA ASN A 79 -3.66 8.77 -18.33
C ASN A 79 -2.51 8.91 -17.34
N MET A 80 -1.30 9.05 -17.85
CA MET A 80 -0.09 9.48 -17.17
C MET A 80 0.69 10.37 -18.14
N ALA A 81 0.93 11.62 -17.75
CA ALA A 81 1.68 12.56 -18.58
C ALA A 81 3.17 12.17 -18.63
N GLU A 82 3.87 12.69 -19.64
CA GLU A 82 5.29 12.33 -19.88
C GLU A 82 6.20 12.66 -18.69
N MET A 83 5.91 13.76 -17.97
CA MET A 83 6.72 14.21 -16.83
C MET A 83 6.09 13.87 -15.48
N GLU A 84 5.16 12.92 -15.46
CA GLU A 84 4.54 12.40 -14.23
C GLU A 84 5.11 11.03 -13.87
N GLY A 85 5.06 10.71 -12.57
CA GLY A 85 5.44 9.42 -12.03
C GLY A 85 4.71 9.09 -10.74
N MET A 86 4.94 7.88 -10.22
CA MET A 86 4.58 7.47 -8.87
C MET A 86 5.76 6.74 -8.24
N ILE A 87 6.19 7.22 -7.07
CA ILE A 87 7.25 6.57 -6.30
C ILE A 87 6.65 5.84 -5.10
N PHE A 88 6.98 4.58 -4.97
CA PHE A 88 6.61 3.70 -3.87
C PHE A 88 7.78 3.62 -2.89
N ILE A 89 7.49 3.84 -1.60
CA ILE A 89 8.50 3.92 -0.55
C ILE A 89 8.29 2.75 0.40
N PHE A 90 9.35 1.98 0.63
CA PHE A 90 9.34 0.85 1.56
C PHE A 90 10.26 1.12 2.74
N ASP A 91 9.82 0.78 3.94
CA ASP A 91 10.57 1.03 5.17
C ASP A 91 11.95 0.33 5.17
N GLU A 92 12.01 -0.89 4.63
CA GLU A 92 13.22 -1.69 4.56
C GLU A 92 13.52 -2.15 3.13
N PRO A 93 14.81 -2.27 2.75
CA PRO A 93 15.19 -2.89 1.49
C PRO A 93 14.72 -4.35 1.42
N GLY A 94 14.36 -4.81 0.22
CA GLY A 94 13.95 -6.18 -0.03
C GLY A 94 13.62 -6.44 -1.49
N ARG A 95 13.33 -7.68 -1.84
CA ARG A 95 12.75 -7.99 -3.16
C ARG A 95 11.38 -7.38 -3.26
N ARG A 96 11.05 -6.84 -4.43
CA ARG A 96 9.74 -6.29 -4.73
C ARG A 96 9.18 -6.96 -5.97
N SER A 97 7.86 -7.04 -6.03
CA SER A 97 7.18 -7.56 -7.21
C SER A 97 5.96 -6.71 -7.48
N PHE A 98 5.84 -6.28 -8.72
CA PHE A 98 4.74 -5.46 -9.19
C PHE A 98 3.96 -6.21 -10.26
N TRP A 99 2.75 -5.80 -10.52
CA TRP A 99 1.86 -6.32 -11.55
C TRP A 99 1.02 -5.19 -12.13
N MET A 100 0.32 -5.45 -13.22
CA MET A 100 -0.49 -4.44 -13.90
C MET A 100 -2.00 -4.68 -13.75
N ARG A 101 -2.40 -5.41 -12.68
CA ARG A 101 -3.82 -5.62 -12.41
C ARG A 101 -4.55 -4.29 -12.36
N ASN A 102 -5.67 -4.16 -13.07
CA ASN A 102 -6.47 -2.95 -13.15
C ASN A 102 -5.74 -1.68 -13.62
N THR A 103 -4.48 -1.76 -14.04
CA THR A 103 -3.71 -0.64 -14.57
C THR A 103 -3.97 -0.51 -16.07
N LEU A 104 -4.46 0.64 -16.51
CA LEU A 104 -4.96 0.86 -17.86
C LEU A 104 -3.93 1.52 -18.79
N VAL A 105 -2.87 2.08 -18.22
CA VAL A 105 -1.80 2.75 -18.96
C VAL A 105 -0.54 1.89 -18.98
N PRO A 106 0.21 1.84 -20.09
CA PRO A 106 1.49 1.14 -20.12
C PRO A 106 2.54 1.90 -19.30
N LEU A 107 3.30 1.17 -18.48
CA LEU A 107 4.26 1.74 -17.55
C LEU A 107 5.66 1.16 -17.76
N ASP A 108 6.68 1.93 -17.38
CA ASP A 108 7.98 1.41 -16.95
C ASP A 108 7.99 1.32 -15.43
N ILE A 109 8.41 0.19 -14.88
CA ILE A 109 8.59 -0.06 -13.46
C ILE A 109 10.09 -0.11 -13.18
N ALA A 110 10.58 0.87 -12.45
CA ALA A 110 12.01 1.03 -12.13
C ALA A 110 12.28 0.68 -10.68
N TYR A 111 13.16 -0.28 -10.42
CA TYR A 111 13.58 -0.71 -9.10
C TYR A 111 14.81 0.03 -8.66
N VAL A 112 14.77 0.62 -7.46
CA VAL A 112 15.76 1.57 -6.97
C VAL A 112 16.24 1.14 -5.59
N ALA A 113 17.56 1.16 -5.41
CA ALA A 113 18.21 0.83 -4.15
C ALA A 113 18.02 1.93 -3.09
N ALA A 114 18.34 1.60 -1.85
CA ALA A 114 18.26 2.53 -0.71
C ALA A 114 19.05 3.82 -0.89
N ASP A 115 20.19 3.75 -1.56
CA ASP A 115 21.03 4.91 -1.86
C ASP A 115 20.51 5.78 -3.02
N GLY A 116 19.38 5.39 -3.64
CA GLY A 116 18.80 6.07 -4.78
C GLY A 116 19.34 5.62 -6.14
N THR A 117 20.16 4.57 -6.18
CA THR A 117 20.67 4.02 -7.45
C THR A 117 19.56 3.27 -8.19
N LEU A 118 19.27 3.65 -9.41
CA LEU A 118 18.42 2.90 -10.33
C LEU A 118 19.11 1.56 -10.68
N LEU A 119 18.46 0.44 -10.37
CA LEU A 119 19.04 -0.89 -10.61
C LEU A 119 18.47 -1.55 -11.85
N GLU A 120 17.16 -1.47 -12.05
CA GLU A 120 16.44 -2.23 -13.08
C GLU A 120 15.28 -1.40 -13.61
N VAL A 121 14.91 -1.62 -14.88
CA VAL A 121 13.70 -1.04 -15.48
C VAL A 121 12.99 -2.13 -16.27
N HIS A 122 11.71 -2.35 -15.97
CA HIS A 122 10.87 -3.35 -16.61
C HIS A 122 9.71 -2.67 -17.33
N ALA A 123 9.53 -2.97 -18.61
CA ALA A 123 8.35 -2.54 -19.37
C ALA A 123 7.13 -3.38 -18.96
N ALA A 124 6.05 -2.72 -18.56
CA ALA A 124 4.86 -3.34 -18.02
C ALA A 124 3.63 -3.02 -18.88
N GLN A 125 2.96 -4.06 -19.37
CA GLN A 125 1.80 -3.92 -20.25
C GLN A 125 0.51 -3.80 -19.45
N PRO A 126 -0.45 -2.94 -19.90
CA PRO A 126 -1.72 -2.77 -19.21
C PRO A 126 -2.43 -4.11 -18.95
N ARG A 127 -3.02 -4.25 -17.75
CA ARG A 127 -3.81 -5.40 -17.33
C ARG A 127 -3.06 -6.74 -17.32
N ASN A 128 -1.75 -6.75 -17.48
CA ASN A 128 -0.96 -7.97 -17.32
C ASN A 128 -0.78 -8.28 -15.83
N GLU A 129 -1.34 -9.38 -15.36
CA GLU A 129 -1.26 -9.79 -13.95
C GLU A 129 -0.04 -10.69 -13.67
N THR A 130 0.78 -10.97 -14.66
CA THR A 130 2.04 -11.68 -14.44
C THR A 130 2.95 -10.82 -13.56
N PRO A 131 3.42 -11.36 -12.42
CA PRO A 131 4.31 -10.61 -11.55
C PRO A 131 5.62 -10.24 -12.26
N LEU A 132 6.07 -9.03 -12.02
CA LEU A 132 7.36 -8.50 -12.43
C LEU A 132 8.25 -8.36 -11.18
N PRO A 133 8.96 -9.43 -10.76
CA PRO A 133 9.82 -9.36 -9.58
C PRO A 133 11.13 -8.63 -9.90
N SER A 134 11.68 -7.92 -8.90
CA SER A 134 13.05 -7.42 -8.98
C SER A 134 14.05 -8.57 -8.95
N GLU A 135 15.16 -8.45 -9.67
CA GLU A 135 16.29 -9.36 -9.57
C GLU A 135 17.06 -9.14 -8.27
N SER A 136 17.18 -7.86 -7.85
CA SER A 136 17.84 -7.46 -6.62
C SER A 136 16.91 -7.57 -5.40
N ASP A 137 17.50 -7.88 -4.25
CA ASP A 137 16.85 -7.82 -2.93
C ASP A 137 17.13 -6.50 -2.17
N ARG A 138 17.79 -5.53 -2.82
CA ARG A 138 18.14 -4.24 -2.24
C ARG A 138 17.19 -3.11 -2.60
N ILE A 139 15.95 -3.43 -3.02
CA ILE A 139 14.99 -2.45 -3.47
C ILE A 139 14.30 -1.78 -2.28
N GLN A 140 14.46 -0.48 -2.16
CA GLN A 140 13.76 0.32 -1.16
C GLN A 140 12.77 1.30 -1.79
N PHE A 141 12.92 1.61 -3.08
CA PHE A 141 11.98 2.44 -3.82
C PHE A 141 11.63 1.78 -5.15
N VAL A 142 10.41 2.04 -5.62
CA VAL A 142 10.01 1.69 -6.98
C VAL A 142 9.43 2.93 -7.64
N LEU A 143 9.85 3.22 -8.86
CA LEU A 143 9.38 4.38 -9.62
C LEU A 143 8.64 3.91 -10.86
N GLU A 144 7.36 4.23 -10.94
CA GLU A 144 6.54 4.04 -12.13
C GLU A 144 6.52 5.32 -12.97
N THR A 145 6.72 5.17 -14.26
CA THR A 145 6.64 6.25 -15.24
C THR A 145 5.88 5.77 -16.47
N ARG A 146 5.52 6.69 -17.37
CA ARG A 146 4.99 6.32 -18.66
C ARG A 146 5.98 5.41 -19.41
N GLN A 147 5.48 4.32 -19.98
CA GLN A 147 6.33 3.34 -20.68
C GLN A 147 7.23 3.98 -21.73
N GLY A 148 8.49 3.55 -21.76
CA GLY A 148 9.54 4.07 -22.64
C GLY A 148 10.16 5.39 -22.18
N TRP A 149 9.74 5.96 -21.03
CA TRP A 149 10.29 7.22 -20.53
C TRP A 149 11.81 7.13 -20.30
N PHE A 150 12.27 6.07 -19.65
CA PHE A 150 13.70 5.87 -19.38
C PHE A 150 14.52 5.80 -20.66
N GLN A 151 14.02 5.08 -21.66
CA GLN A 151 14.69 4.96 -22.95
C GLN A 151 14.76 6.30 -23.69
N ARG A 152 13.63 7.03 -23.80
CA ARG A 152 13.57 8.33 -24.49
C ARG A 152 14.47 9.39 -23.87
N ASN A 153 14.66 9.32 -22.55
CA ASN A 153 15.47 10.28 -21.79
C ASN A 153 16.89 9.77 -21.53
N ASN A 154 17.30 8.64 -22.14
CA ASN A 154 18.63 8.04 -21.96
C ASN A 154 18.99 7.79 -20.47
N VAL A 155 17.98 7.53 -19.62
CA VAL A 155 18.16 7.17 -18.22
C VAL A 155 18.38 5.67 -18.12
N LYS A 156 19.46 5.26 -17.45
CA LYS A 156 19.93 3.87 -17.42
C LYS A 156 20.21 3.40 -15.99
N PRO A 157 20.19 2.09 -15.75
CA PRO A 157 20.71 1.51 -14.51
C PRO A 157 22.10 2.04 -14.16
N GLY A 158 22.34 2.27 -12.88
CA GLY A 158 23.52 2.93 -12.32
C GLY A 158 23.35 4.44 -12.10
N MET A 159 22.33 5.08 -12.67
CA MET A 159 22.06 6.49 -12.41
C MET A 159 21.39 6.69 -11.06
N GLN A 160 21.67 7.84 -10.44
CA GLN A 160 21.13 8.23 -9.14
C GLN A 160 19.88 9.08 -9.28
N ILE A 161 18.86 8.75 -8.50
CA ILE A 161 17.65 9.57 -8.34
C ILE A 161 17.86 10.52 -7.17
N ARG A 162 17.54 11.79 -7.40
CA ARG A 162 17.54 12.85 -6.38
C ARG A 162 16.17 13.50 -6.28
N THR A 163 15.93 14.15 -5.16
CA THR A 163 14.73 14.94 -4.92
C THR A 163 15.12 16.43 -4.78
N GLU A 164 14.12 17.30 -4.77
CA GLU A 164 14.31 18.72 -4.41
C GLU A 164 14.83 18.91 -2.96
N ARG A 165 14.85 17.85 -2.14
CA ARG A 165 15.28 17.87 -0.74
C ARG A 165 16.58 17.12 -0.49
N GLY A 166 17.25 16.65 -1.55
CA GLY A 166 18.49 15.87 -1.48
C GLY A 166 18.34 14.45 -2.03
N SER A 167 19.02 13.48 -1.44
CA SER A 167 18.86 12.07 -1.79
C SER A 167 17.48 11.53 -1.38
N LEU A 168 17.07 10.37 -1.94
CA LEU A 168 15.85 9.68 -1.51
C LEU A 168 15.92 9.34 -0.01
N GLN A 169 17.07 8.85 0.45
CA GLN A 169 17.28 8.50 1.85
C GLN A 169 17.11 9.71 2.79
N GLU A 170 17.70 10.84 2.45
CA GLU A 170 17.54 12.07 3.24
C GLU A 170 16.12 12.60 3.24
N THR A 171 15.41 12.43 2.12
CA THR A 171 14.05 12.93 1.95
C THR A 171 13.05 12.16 2.78
N PHE A 172 13.15 10.81 2.81
CA PHE A 172 12.12 9.96 3.37
C PHE A 172 12.47 9.35 4.73
N PHE A 173 13.77 9.18 5.05
CA PHE A 173 14.20 8.46 6.25
C PHE A 173 15.08 9.26 7.22
N ARG A 174 15.40 10.53 6.88
CA ARG A 174 16.16 11.37 7.81
C ARG A 174 15.33 11.62 9.07
N ARG A 175 15.76 11.06 10.20
CA ARG A 175 15.19 11.41 11.50
C ARG A 175 15.44 12.92 11.75
N ARG A 176 14.36 13.63 12.03
CA ARG A 176 14.42 15.01 12.52
C ARG A 176 14.87 15.02 13.97
#